data_22ccdddf71e1086e3a0449bb28b98af8
#
_entry.id   22ccdddf71e1086e3a0449bb28b98af8
#
_cell.length_a   1.000
_cell.length_b   1.000
_cell.length_c   1.000
_cell.angle_alpha   90.00
_cell.angle_beta   90.00
_cell.angle_gamma   90.00
#
_symmetry.space_group_name_H-M   'P 1'
#
loop_
_entity.id
_entity.type
_entity.pdbx_description
1 polymer ?
#
loop_
_entity_poly.entity_id
_entity_poly.type
_entity_poly.pdbx_seq_one_letter_code
_entity_poly.pdbx_strand_id
1 'polypeptide(L)'
;MRSFIIYLNFVSLLAVCLFACNHHSSNPMLQQVDSLLEMKPDSALTILKNISVLEDLPEVDKAYYALLLAEATDKNKLPLLPCDSLLNFALDYYGDDDREKAVALMYKGRLLAEMDDEKAAIEMNLKALEILQDYPVDTKYRRLIYSALGLWYGNCGLNDKALEVLHQSLHYSFDAKDTAIAYINIGYIYGMRNMQDSAITYQRKAVKYAMRSKDRSMILTSWHNLSICYRHFENVDSAVVYAYKVLQHLSYGNGKADAYYNMGDLYVDLEQYDSARHYLEKSLFLSPSRSIPYWSLAVMEAELGNFKSAYHYLDTFVMVQDSLDNSELLTEVQHLVYKHQTELRVKDEQIKSKRIIRWIVFVSIIICFVVALIYQRWINKKNNQQALYRQSLQYAHEKQDMMQQRIEENEIGRAHV
;
A
#
# COMPACT_ATOMS: atom_id res chain seq x y z
N MET A 1 -31.27 39.14 -9.02
CA MET A 1 -30.73 38.09 -9.92
C MET A 1 -29.33 37.60 -9.56
N ARG A 2 -28.34 38.47 -9.32
CA ARG A 2 -26.96 38.00 -8.97
C ARG A 2 -26.88 37.16 -7.67
N SER A 3 -27.60 37.55 -6.62
CA SER A 3 -27.60 36.80 -5.34
C SER A 3 -28.28 35.42 -5.47
N PHE A 4 -29.25 35.25 -6.36
CA PHE A 4 -29.95 34.00 -6.60
C PHE A 4 -29.06 32.98 -7.36
N ILE A 5 -28.25 33.46 -8.29
CA ILE A 5 -27.27 32.61 -9.04
C ILE A 5 -26.13 32.13 -8.12
N ILE A 6 -25.67 32.96 -7.18
CA ILE A 6 -24.66 32.60 -6.17
C ILE A 6 -25.22 31.53 -5.23
N TYR A 7 -26.47 31.69 -4.81
CA TYR A 7 -27.15 30.72 -3.93
C TYR A 7 -27.39 29.37 -4.66
N LEU A 8 -27.76 29.41 -5.94
CA LEU A 8 -27.95 28.18 -6.76
C LEU A 8 -26.64 27.44 -6.99
N ASN A 9 -25.54 28.15 -7.23
CA ASN A 9 -24.21 27.56 -7.34
C ASN A 9 -23.69 27.01 -5.99
N PHE A 10 -24.01 27.65 -4.89
CA PHE A 10 -23.64 27.15 -3.55
C PHE A 10 -24.44 25.91 -3.16
N VAL A 11 -25.73 25.87 -3.49
CA VAL A 11 -26.61 24.70 -3.27
C VAL A 11 -26.22 23.54 -4.19
N SER A 12 -25.84 23.79 -5.45
CA SER A 12 -25.35 22.75 -6.35
C SER A 12 -23.96 22.20 -5.92
N LEU A 13 -23.08 23.06 -5.39
CA LEU A 13 -21.79 22.65 -4.83
C LEU A 13 -21.97 21.84 -3.54
N LEU A 14 -22.92 22.23 -2.69
CA LEU A 14 -23.30 21.48 -1.48
C LEU A 14 -23.96 20.13 -1.83
N ALA A 15 -24.80 20.09 -2.88
CA ALA A 15 -25.42 18.86 -3.35
C ALA A 15 -24.38 17.89 -3.94
N VAL A 16 -23.37 18.37 -4.67
CA VAL A 16 -22.25 17.55 -5.17
C VAL A 16 -21.39 17.00 -4.01
N CYS A 17 -21.23 17.77 -2.93
CA CYS A 17 -20.54 17.30 -1.72
C CYS A 17 -21.38 16.28 -0.90
N LEU A 18 -22.71 16.27 -1.03
CA LEU A 18 -23.61 15.34 -0.34
C LEU A 18 -23.82 14.03 -1.11
N PHE A 19 -23.47 13.99 -2.40
CA PHE A 19 -23.41 12.78 -3.23
C PHE A 19 -22.01 12.18 -3.36
N ALA A 20 -21.03 12.60 -2.56
CA ALA A 20 -19.84 11.79 -2.33
C ALA A 20 -20.35 10.48 -1.71
N CYS A 21 -20.44 9.44 -2.52
CA CYS A 21 -20.86 8.10 -2.10
C CYS A 21 -20.05 7.71 -0.87
N ASN A 22 -20.69 7.63 0.27
CA ASN A 22 -20.08 7.14 1.50
C ASN A 22 -19.98 5.63 1.36
N HIS A 23 -18.87 5.14 0.76
CA HIS A 23 -18.57 3.71 0.64
C HIS A 23 -18.16 3.08 1.98
N HIS A 24 -18.30 3.81 3.10
CA HIS A 24 -18.02 3.32 4.43
C HIS A 24 -19.24 2.68 5.07
N SER A 25 -19.08 1.41 5.50
CA SER A 25 -20.07 0.72 6.31
C SER A 25 -20.29 1.45 7.64
N SER A 26 -21.55 1.69 7.98
CA SER A 26 -21.98 2.20 9.28
C SER A 26 -22.41 1.09 10.23
N ASN A 27 -22.25 -0.18 9.85
CA ASN A 27 -22.65 -1.34 10.65
C ASN A 27 -21.84 -1.43 11.94
N PRO A 28 -22.46 -1.28 13.14
CA PRO A 28 -21.73 -1.23 14.40
C PRO A 28 -20.95 -2.53 14.71
N MET A 29 -21.48 -3.67 14.26
CA MET A 29 -20.83 -4.97 14.48
C MET A 29 -19.55 -5.07 13.65
N LEU A 30 -19.55 -4.65 12.37
CA LEU A 30 -18.36 -4.66 11.53
C LEU A 30 -17.32 -3.66 12.04
N GLN A 31 -17.73 -2.50 12.54
CA GLN A 31 -16.82 -1.53 13.18
C GLN A 31 -16.19 -2.09 14.47
N GLN A 32 -16.97 -2.84 15.26
CA GLN A 32 -16.42 -3.54 16.43
C GLN A 32 -15.39 -4.58 16.02
N VAL A 33 -15.67 -5.37 14.96
CA VAL A 33 -14.71 -6.35 14.42
C VAL A 33 -13.43 -5.67 13.98
N ASP A 34 -13.52 -4.57 13.23
CA ASP A 34 -12.36 -3.81 12.77
C ASP A 34 -11.46 -3.38 13.94
N SER A 35 -12.06 -2.88 15.03
CA SER A 35 -11.33 -2.51 16.24
C SER A 35 -10.61 -3.68 16.94
N LEU A 36 -11.08 -4.91 16.72
CA LEU A 36 -10.49 -6.12 17.33
C LEU A 36 -9.36 -6.71 16.49
N LEU A 37 -9.28 -6.41 15.18
CA LEU A 37 -8.34 -7.04 14.26
C LEU A 37 -6.88 -6.95 14.70
N GLU A 38 -6.46 -5.83 15.28
CA GLU A 38 -5.07 -5.67 15.71
C GLU A 38 -4.77 -6.37 17.04
N MET A 39 -5.73 -6.41 17.94
CA MET A 39 -5.51 -6.89 19.31
C MET A 39 -5.92 -8.35 19.52
N LYS A 40 -6.99 -8.79 18.84
CA LYS A 40 -7.63 -10.10 19.03
C LYS A 40 -8.16 -10.63 17.68
N PRO A 41 -7.29 -10.93 16.71
CA PRO A 41 -7.71 -11.36 15.37
C PRO A 41 -8.51 -12.67 15.37
N ASP A 42 -8.26 -13.59 16.30
CA ASP A 42 -9.01 -14.82 16.52
C ASP A 42 -10.46 -14.54 16.91
N SER A 43 -10.68 -13.60 17.84
CA SER A 43 -12.02 -13.17 18.25
C SER A 43 -12.74 -12.45 17.09
N ALA A 44 -12.05 -11.59 16.35
CA ALA A 44 -12.57 -10.92 15.17
C ALA A 44 -13.04 -11.94 14.12
N LEU A 45 -12.22 -12.93 13.81
CA LEU A 45 -12.57 -14.02 12.88
C LEU A 45 -13.77 -14.84 13.36
N THR A 46 -13.84 -15.13 14.67
CA THR A 46 -14.97 -15.87 15.25
C THR A 46 -16.28 -15.10 15.11
N ILE A 47 -16.27 -13.77 15.36
CA ILE A 47 -17.46 -12.93 15.19
C ILE A 47 -17.90 -12.92 13.72
N LEU A 48 -16.96 -12.73 12.78
CA LEU A 48 -17.28 -12.73 11.35
C LEU A 48 -17.88 -14.04 10.89
N LYS A 49 -17.34 -15.20 11.31
CA LYS A 49 -17.86 -16.51 10.94
C LYS A 49 -19.24 -16.80 11.51
N ASN A 50 -19.65 -16.12 12.56
CA ASN A 50 -20.97 -16.27 13.18
C ASN A 50 -22.06 -15.37 12.55
N ILE A 51 -21.74 -14.55 11.57
CA ILE A 51 -22.72 -13.78 10.80
C ILE A 51 -23.46 -14.74 9.88
N SER A 52 -24.65 -15.13 10.31
CA SER A 52 -25.44 -16.23 9.69
C SER A 52 -26.17 -15.83 8.40
N VAL A 53 -26.32 -14.55 8.10
CA VAL A 53 -27.14 -14.05 6.97
C VAL A 53 -26.36 -13.00 6.18
N LEU A 54 -25.32 -13.48 5.49
CA LEU A 54 -24.47 -12.61 4.66
C LEU A 54 -25.22 -12.02 3.45
N GLU A 55 -26.23 -12.77 2.95
CA GLU A 55 -27.03 -12.36 1.80
C GLU A 55 -27.98 -11.19 2.10
N ASP A 56 -28.37 -11.01 3.36
CA ASP A 56 -29.24 -9.91 3.80
C ASP A 56 -28.50 -8.62 4.15
N LEU A 57 -27.16 -8.65 4.14
CA LEU A 57 -26.38 -7.42 4.36
C LEU A 57 -26.51 -6.48 3.17
N PRO A 58 -26.62 -5.15 3.41
CA PRO A 58 -26.42 -4.15 2.37
C PRO A 58 -25.08 -4.38 1.64
N GLU A 59 -25.01 -4.08 0.33
CA GLU A 59 -23.80 -4.30 -0.47
C GLU A 59 -22.56 -3.64 0.11
N VAL A 60 -22.69 -2.43 0.67
CA VAL A 60 -21.61 -1.73 1.36
C VAL A 60 -21.07 -2.52 2.56
N ASP A 61 -21.98 -3.11 3.36
CA ASP A 61 -21.60 -3.91 4.53
C ASP A 61 -21.00 -5.25 4.11
N LYS A 62 -21.51 -5.86 3.03
CA LYS A 62 -20.99 -7.09 2.47
C LYS A 62 -19.56 -6.89 1.90
N ALA A 63 -19.32 -5.78 1.19
CA ALA A 63 -18.00 -5.45 0.68
C ALA A 63 -17.00 -5.19 1.82
N TYR A 64 -17.42 -4.47 2.85
CA TYR A 64 -16.58 -4.22 4.03
C TYR A 64 -16.31 -5.49 4.83
N TYR A 65 -17.34 -6.35 5.01
CA TYR A 65 -17.18 -7.68 5.61
C TYR A 65 -16.13 -8.52 4.89
N ALA A 66 -16.11 -8.49 3.55
CA ALA A 66 -15.13 -9.24 2.75
C ALA A 66 -13.69 -8.83 3.10
N LEU A 67 -13.42 -7.52 3.25
CA LEU A 67 -12.09 -7.01 3.64
C LEU A 67 -11.73 -7.43 5.05
N LEU A 68 -12.64 -7.28 6.01
CA LEU A 68 -12.41 -7.67 7.40
C LEU A 68 -12.16 -9.18 7.54
N LEU A 69 -12.92 -10.01 6.78
CA LEU A 69 -12.73 -11.45 6.78
C LEU A 69 -11.36 -11.85 6.22
N ALA A 70 -10.93 -11.23 5.11
CA ALA A 70 -9.63 -11.48 4.53
C ALA A 70 -8.52 -11.07 5.51
N GLU A 71 -8.62 -9.89 6.14
CA GLU A 71 -7.65 -9.44 7.14
C GLU A 71 -7.62 -10.33 8.38
N ALA A 72 -8.79 -10.72 8.92
CA ALA A 72 -8.86 -11.62 10.05
C ALA A 72 -8.27 -13.00 9.73
N THR A 73 -8.54 -13.52 8.53
CA THR A 73 -8.03 -14.81 8.05
C THR A 73 -6.51 -14.77 7.96
N ASP A 74 -5.95 -13.73 7.33
CA ASP A 74 -4.51 -13.54 7.18
C ASP A 74 -3.78 -13.37 8.53
N LYS A 75 -4.32 -12.55 9.43
CA LYS A 75 -3.74 -12.36 10.78
C LYS A 75 -3.76 -13.63 11.61
N ASN A 76 -4.70 -14.53 11.37
CA ASN A 76 -4.76 -15.86 11.97
C ASN A 76 -3.90 -16.90 11.23
N LYS A 77 -3.16 -16.50 10.18
CA LYS A 77 -2.31 -17.38 9.36
C LYS A 77 -3.10 -18.55 8.75
N LEU A 78 -4.32 -18.29 8.34
CA LEU A 78 -5.18 -19.24 7.63
C LEU A 78 -5.14 -18.95 6.13
N PRO A 79 -5.36 -19.98 5.27
CA PRO A 79 -5.41 -19.79 3.82
C PRO A 79 -6.50 -18.79 3.42
N LEU A 80 -6.18 -17.91 2.46
CA LEU A 80 -7.10 -16.90 1.95
C LEU A 80 -8.05 -17.42 0.87
N LEU A 81 -7.81 -18.58 0.30
CA LEU A 81 -8.65 -19.17 -0.76
C LEU A 81 -10.16 -19.17 -0.45
N PRO A 82 -10.64 -19.46 0.77
CA PRO A 82 -12.06 -19.35 1.10
C PRO A 82 -12.63 -17.93 0.99
N CYS A 83 -11.79 -16.88 0.95
CA CYS A 83 -12.22 -15.49 0.82
C CYS A 83 -12.34 -15.04 -0.65
N ASP A 84 -12.02 -15.89 -1.64
CA ASP A 84 -11.87 -15.51 -3.04
C ASP A 84 -13.13 -14.84 -3.63
N SER A 85 -14.29 -15.49 -3.50
CA SER A 85 -15.55 -14.96 -4.04
C SER A 85 -15.96 -13.62 -3.40
N LEU A 86 -15.68 -13.45 -2.11
CA LEU A 86 -15.98 -12.23 -1.37
C LEU A 86 -15.00 -11.11 -1.73
N LEU A 87 -13.73 -11.43 -1.95
CA LEU A 87 -12.75 -10.46 -2.44
C LEU A 87 -13.09 -9.98 -3.85
N ASN A 88 -13.53 -10.88 -4.73
CA ASN A 88 -14.01 -10.51 -6.06
C ASN A 88 -15.23 -9.57 -5.97
N PHE A 89 -16.20 -9.89 -5.11
CA PHE A 89 -17.34 -9.00 -4.86
C PHE A 89 -16.89 -7.61 -4.38
N ALA A 90 -15.94 -7.53 -3.43
CA ALA A 90 -15.41 -6.25 -2.96
C ALA A 90 -14.69 -5.48 -4.07
N LEU A 91 -13.92 -6.16 -4.93
CA LEU A 91 -13.26 -5.56 -6.09
C LEU A 91 -14.24 -4.98 -7.11
N ASP A 92 -15.39 -5.61 -7.30
CA ASP A 92 -16.44 -5.13 -8.20
C ASP A 92 -17.25 -3.98 -7.57
N TYR A 93 -17.43 -3.99 -6.25
CA TYR A 93 -18.21 -2.99 -5.52
C TYR A 93 -17.48 -1.65 -5.38
N TYR A 94 -16.19 -1.67 -4.98
CA TYR A 94 -15.43 -0.44 -4.75
C TYR A 94 -14.96 0.19 -6.06
N GLY A 95 -15.06 1.53 -6.16
CA GLY A 95 -14.55 2.31 -7.29
C GLY A 95 -13.04 2.24 -7.43
N ASP A 96 -12.54 2.53 -8.63
CA ASP A 96 -11.12 2.39 -8.97
C ASP A 96 -10.18 3.31 -8.15
N ASP A 97 -10.72 4.39 -7.59
CA ASP A 97 -9.98 5.34 -6.77
C ASP A 97 -10.22 5.13 -5.26
N ASP A 98 -11.05 4.15 -4.86
CA ASP A 98 -11.38 3.91 -3.47
C ASP A 98 -10.22 3.23 -2.72
N ARG A 99 -9.94 3.69 -1.52
CA ARG A 99 -8.95 3.09 -0.62
C ARG A 99 -9.21 1.60 -0.35
N GLU A 100 -10.46 1.25 -0.16
CA GLU A 100 -10.94 -0.11 0.10
C GLU A 100 -10.67 -1.04 -1.08
N LYS A 101 -10.70 -0.53 -2.31
CA LYS A 101 -10.26 -1.27 -3.50
C LYS A 101 -8.79 -1.65 -3.42
N ALA A 102 -7.94 -0.74 -2.96
CA ALA A 102 -6.52 -1.06 -2.77
C ALA A 102 -6.31 -2.17 -1.74
N VAL A 103 -7.10 -2.17 -0.66
CA VAL A 103 -7.06 -3.23 0.36
C VAL A 103 -7.53 -4.57 -0.23
N ALA A 104 -8.63 -4.57 -0.99
CA ALA A 104 -9.12 -5.77 -1.69
C ALA A 104 -8.08 -6.33 -2.68
N LEU A 105 -7.46 -5.46 -3.47
CA LEU A 105 -6.38 -5.83 -4.41
C LEU A 105 -5.18 -6.45 -3.69
N MET A 106 -4.77 -5.88 -2.54
CA MET A 106 -3.67 -6.42 -1.74
C MET A 106 -3.98 -7.84 -1.25
N TYR A 107 -5.16 -8.08 -0.67
CA TYR A 107 -5.52 -9.43 -0.21
C TYR A 107 -5.75 -10.40 -1.36
N LYS A 108 -6.30 -9.94 -2.50
CA LYS A 108 -6.39 -10.75 -3.71
C LYS A 108 -5.01 -11.15 -4.23
N GLY A 109 -4.04 -10.22 -4.22
CA GLY A 109 -2.65 -10.53 -4.58
C GLY A 109 -2.02 -11.58 -3.65
N ARG A 110 -2.28 -11.51 -2.34
CA ARG A 110 -1.80 -12.54 -1.40
C ARG A 110 -2.42 -13.91 -1.65
N LEU A 111 -3.73 -13.94 -1.92
CA LEU A 111 -4.44 -15.16 -2.30
C LEU A 111 -3.86 -15.77 -3.57
N LEU A 112 -3.60 -14.95 -4.60
CA LEU A 112 -3.00 -15.43 -5.86
C LEU A 112 -1.59 -16.00 -5.63
N ALA A 113 -0.80 -15.40 -4.75
CA ALA A 113 0.50 -15.96 -4.36
C ALA A 113 0.37 -17.29 -3.59
N GLU A 114 -0.69 -17.50 -2.80
CA GLU A 114 -0.99 -18.82 -2.20
C GLU A 114 -1.37 -19.88 -3.24
N MET A 115 -1.79 -19.44 -4.43
CA MET A 115 -2.10 -20.30 -5.59
C MET A 115 -0.93 -20.42 -6.56
N ASP A 116 0.27 -20.02 -6.16
CA ASP A 116 1.51 -19.99 -6.95
C ASP A 116 1.45 -19.12 -8.22
N ASP A 117 0.48 -18.16 -8.28
CA ASP A 117 0.41 -17.14 -9.33
C ASP A 117 1.08 -15.83 -8.85
N GLU A 118 2.40 -15.86 -8.70
CA GLU A 118 3.18 -14.71 -8.24
C GLU A 118 3.12 -13.53 -9.22
N LYS A 119 2.95 -13.78 -10.51
CA LYS A 119 2.80 -12.73 -11.52
C LYS A 119 1.53 -11.92 -11.29
N ALA A 120 0.38 -12.58 -11.19
CA ALA A 120 -0.88 -11.91 -10.91
C ALA A 120 -0.86 -11.25 -9.51
N ALA A 121 -0.23 -11.88 -8.52
CA ALA A 121 -0.05 -11.32 -7.19
C ALA A 121 0.70 -9.98 -7.23
N ILE A 122 1.80 -9.89 -7.96
CA ILE A 122 2.58 -8.67 -8.18
C ILE A 122 1.72 -7.61 -8.86
N GLU A 123 0.99 -7.99 -9.93
CA GLU A 123 0.13 -7.07 -10.68
C GLU A 123 -0.94 -6.43 -9.77
N MET A 124 -1.65 -7.23 -8.97
CA MET A 124 -2.66 -6.74 -8.03
C MET A 124 -2.07 -5.76 -7.01
N ASN A 125 -0.91 -6.08 -6.45
CA ASN A 125 -0.26 -5.23 -5.45
C ASN A 125 0.31 -3.94 -6.05
N LEU A 126 0.77 -3.94 -7.29
CA LEU A 126 1.17 -2.72 -7.98
C LEU A 126 -0.02 -1.78 -8.23
N LYS A 127 -1.18 -2.32 -8.64
CA LYS A 127 -2.43 -1.55 -8.76
C LYS A 127 -2.87 -0.98 -7.41
N ALA A 128 -2.77 -1.76 -6.34
CA ALA A 128 -3.07 -1.28 -4.99
C ALA A 128 -2.17 -0.11 -4.56
N LEU A 129 -0.87 -0.16 -4.85
CA LEU A 129 0.05 0.94 -4.56
C LEU A 129 -0.28 2.20 -5.36
N GLU A 130 -0.77 2.04 -6.59
CA GLU A 130 -1.18 3.17 -7.42
C GLU A 130 -2.35 3.93 -6.78
N ILE A 131 -3.40 3.23 -6.37
CA ILE A 131 -4.54 3.83 -5.65
C ILE A 131 -4.08 4.48 -4.34
N LEU A 132 -3.23 3.80 -3.58
CA LEU A 132 -2.75 4.32 -2.31
C LEU A 132 -1.90 5.61 -2.43
N GLN A 133 -1.47 6.03 -3.64
CA GLN A 133 -0.79 7.32 -3.80
C GLN A 133 -1.66 8.49 -3.34
N ASP A 134 -2.97 8.39 -3.51
CA ASP A 134 -3.93 9.41 -3.08
C ASP A 134 -4.25 9.33 -1.57
N TYR A 135 -3.77 8.28 -0.89
CA TYR A 135 -3.97 8.05 0.56
C TYR A 135 -2.64 8.03 1.34
N PRO A 136 -1.91 9.16 1.44
CA PRO A 136 -0.55 9.20 1.98
C PRO A 136 -0.44 8.81 3.46
N VAL A 137 -1.53 8.90 4.21
CA VAL A 137 -1.58 8.53 5.64
C VAL A 137 -1.73 7.03 5.87
N ASP A 138 -2.07 6.26 4.83
CA ASP A 138 -2.26 4.81 4.92
C ASP A 138 -0.93 4.05 4.84
N THR A 139 -0.17 4.12 5.89
CA THR A 139 1.17 3.51 5.95
C THR A 139 1.12 2.00 6.15
N LYS A 140 0.08 1.47 6.81
CA LYS A 140 -0.10 0.04 7.11
C LYS A 140 -0.10 -0.81 5.82
N TYR A 141 -1.02 -0.50 4.89
CA TYR A 141 -1.16 -1.30 3.68
C TYR A 141 0.00 -1.09 2.71
N ARG A 142 0.57 0.13 2.62
CA ARG A 142 1.81 0.36 1.87
C ARG A 142 2.94 -0.55 2.37
N ARG A 143 3.15 -0.61 3.69
CA ARG A 143 4.15 -1.47 4.29
C ARG A 143 3.94 -2.93 3.94
N LEU A 144 2.69 -3.42 4.08
CA LEU A 144 2.35 -4.82 3.79
C LEU A 144 2.60 -5.16 2.31
N ILE A 145 2.18 -4.28 1.39
CA ILE A 145 2.37 -4.46 -0.05
C ILE A 145 3.86 -4.46 -0.40
N TYR A 146 4.65 -3.50 0.08
CA TYR A 146 6.09 -3.46 -0.18
C TYR A 146 6.82 -4.67 0.39
N SER A 147 6.38 -5.18 1.56
CA SER A 147 6.92 -6.41 2.14
C SER A 147 6.65 -7.62 1.26
N ALA A 148 5.42 -7.78 0.76
CA ALA A 148 5.03 -8.87 -0.12
C ALA A 148 5.76 -8.80 -1.47
N LEU A 149 5.74 -7.64 -2.12
CA LEU A 149 6.46 -7.41 -3.39
C LEU A 149 7.96 -7.74 -3.26
N GLY A 150 8.56 -7.38 -2.13
CA GLY A 150 9.98 -7.67 -1.90
C GLY A 150 10.28 -9.17 -1.89
N LEU A 151 9.43 -9.98 -1.27
CA LEU A 151 9.58 -11.44 -1.27
C LEU A 151 9.34 -12.03 -2.66
N TRP A 152 8.28 -11.62 -3.36
CA TRP A 152 7.97 -12.13 -4.70
C TRP A 152 9.03 -11.72 -5.74
N TYR A 153 9.53 -10.47 -5.71
CA TYR A 153 10.66 -10.09 -6.55
C TYR A 153 11.92 -10.91 -6.24
N GLY A 154 12.17 -11.20 -4.96
CA GLY A 154 13.27 -12.07 -4.55
C GLY A 154 13.13 -13.48 -5.13
N ASN A 155 11.95 -14.09 -4.99
CA ASN A 155 11.66 -15.42 -5.55
C ASN A 155 11.87 -15.46 -7.06
N CYS A 156 11.52 -14.38 -7.77
CA CYS A 156 11.79 -14.23 -9.20
C CYS A 156 13.25 -13.86 -9.53
N GLY A 157 14.16 -13.79 -8.55
CA GLY A 157 15.56 -13.42 -8.76
C GLY A 157 15.83 -11.93 -9.00
N LEU A 158 14.79 -11.07 -8.90
CA LEU A 158 14.90 -9.60 -9.05
C LEU A 158 15.39 -8.93 -7.76
N ASN A 159 16.54 -9.39 -7.26
CA ASN A 159 17.02 -9.04 -5.92
C ASN A 159 17.22 -7.53 -5.68
N ASP A 160 17.67 -6.75 -6.67
CA ASP A 160 17.84 -5.31 -6.51
C ASP A 160 16.50 -4.60 -6.32
N LYS A 161 15.47 -5.01 -7.09
CA LYS A 161 14.12 -4.52 -6.92
C LYS A 161 13.50 -4.97 -5.58
N ALA A 162 13.76 -6.20 -5.18
CA ALA A 162 13.34 -6.72 -3.88
C ALA A 162 13.89 -5.84 -2.75
N LEU A 163 15.18 -5.52 -2.75
CA LEU A 163 15.79 -4.64 -1.74
C LEU A 163 15.22 -3.22 -1.79
N GLU A 164 15.00 -2.65 -2.97
CA GLU A 164 14.39 -1.32 -3.14
C GLU A 164 13.02 -1.25 -2.43
N VAL A 165 12.11 -2.18 -2.73
CA VAL A 165 10.76 -2.18 -2.14
C VAL A 165 10.76 -2.57 -0.66
N LEU A 166 11.69 -3.43 -0.22
CA LEU A 166 11.84 -3.77 1.20
C LEU A 166 12.35 -2.60 2.04
N HIS A 167 13.19 -1.72 1.47
CA HIS A 167 13.55 -0.46 2.12
C HIS A 167 12.34 0.49 2.22
N GLN A 168 11.43 0.49 1.25
CA GLN A 168 10.15 1.20 1.39
C GLN A 168 9.29 0.58 2.50
N SER A 169 9.19 -0.76 2.59
CA SER A 169 8.51 -1.41 3.71
C SER A 169 9.09 -1.00 5.07
N LEU A 170 10.41 -0.94 5.19
CA LEU A 170 11.10 -0.48 6.40
C LEU A 170 10.78 0.99 6.72
N HIS A 171 10.72 1.87 5.70
CA HIS A 171 10.36 3.27 5.86
C HIS A 171 8.94 3.45 6.45
N TYR A 172 7.99 2.60 6.04
CA TYR A 172 6.61 2.60 6.53
C TYR A 172 6.39 1.76 7.79
N SER A 173 7.44 1.19 8.40
CA SER A 173 7.34 0.44 9.65
C SER A 173 6.97 1.35 10.81
N PHE A 174 5.90 1.01 11.53
CA PHE A 174 5.35 1.84 12.60
C PHE A 174 5.95 1.48 13.96
N ASP A 175 6.19 0.20 14.21
CA ASP A 175 6.65 -0.32 15.50
C ASP A 175 7.87 -1.24 15.37
N ALA A 176 8.32 -1.75 16.51
CA ALA A 176 9.48 -2.65 16.56
C ALA A 176 9.21 -4.01 15.91
N LYS A 177 7.96 -4.47 15.88
CA LYS A 177 7.57 -5.73 15.23
C LYS A 177 7.65 -5.60 13.71
N ASP A 178 7.06 -4.54 13.16
CA ASP A 178 7.13 -4.21 11.74
C ASP A 178 8.58 -4.05 11.26
N THR A 179 9.39 -3.33 12.05
CA THR A 179 10.81 -3.13 11.77
C THR A 179 11.58 -4.47 11.76
N ALA A 180 11.23 -5.38 12.67
CA ALA A 180 11.84 -6.72 12.70
C ALA A 180 11.51 -7.52 11.45
N ILE A 181 10.25 -7.50 10.99
CA ILE A 181 9.81 -8.17 9.76
C ILE A 181 10.58 -7.63 8.54
N ALA A 182 10.67 -6.30 8.42
CA ALA A 182 11.40 -5.69 7.31
C ALA A 182 12.88 -6.11 7.29
N TYR A 183 13.54 -6.16 8.45
CA TYR A 183 14.93 -6.63 8.53
C TYR A 183 15.09 -8.12 8.25
N ILE A 184 14.12 -8.98 8.64
CA ILE A 184 14.11 -10.41 8.27
C ILE A 184 14.12 -10.53 6.75
N ASN A 185 13.21 -9.84 6.08
CA ASN A 185 13.05 -9.92 4.63
C ASN A 185 14.28 -9.38 3.88
N ILE A 186 14.82 -8.24 4.31
CA ILE A 186 16.07 -7.68 3.74
C ILE A 186 17.23 -8.67 3.94
N GLY A 187 17.38 -9.23 5.14
CA GLY A 187 18.40 -10.23 5.44
C GLY A 187 18.26 -11.49 4.59
N TYR A 188 17.03 -11.93 4.33
CA TYR A 188 16.72 -13.05 3.45
C TYR A 188 17.21 -12.79 2.02
N ILE A 189 16.90 -11.63 1.43
CA ILE A 189 17.36 -11.26 0.08
C ILE A 189 18.88 -11.17 -0.01
N TYR A 190 19.57 -10.65 1.01
CA TYR A 190 21.03 -10.67 1.07
C TYR A 190 21.59 -12.09 1.16
N GLY A 191 20.89 -13.00 1.86
CA GLY A 191 21.20 -14.43 1.89
C GLY A 191 21.12 -15.05 0.49
N MET A 192 20.04 -14.81 -0.25
CA MET A 192 19.87 -15.27 -1.63
C MET A 192 20.96 -14.73 -2.57
N ARG A 193 21.50 -13.55 -2.31
CA ARG A 193 22.65 -12.99 -3.04
C ARG A 193 24.00 -13.51 -2.57
N ASN A 194 24.02 -14.44 -1.62
CA ASN A 194 25.23 -14.95 -0.97
C ASN A 194 26.13 -13.86 -0.33
N MET A 195 25.52 -12.78 0.16
CA MET A 195 26.19 -11.65 0.83
C MET A 195 26.19 -11.84 2.35
N GLN A 196 27.09 -12.67 2.86
CA GLN A 196 27.14 -13.16 4.24
C GLN A 196 27.07 -12.05 5.28
N ASP A 197 27.97 -11.06 5.21
CA ASP A 197 28.05 -10.00 6.24
C ASP A 197 26.77 -9.17 6.31
N SER A 198 26.19 -8.86 5.15
CA SER A 198 24.93 -8.14 5.05
C SER A 198 23.77 -8.98 5.60
N ALA A 199 23.64 -10.23 5.15
CA ALA A 199 22.58 -11.13 5.61
C ALA A 199 22.59 -11.28 7.14
N ILE A 200 23.73 -11.63 7.73
CA ILE A 200 23.87 -11.80 9.18
C ILE A 200 23.61 -10.48 9.92
N THR A 201 24.10 -9.36 9.38
CA THR A 201 23.89 -8.05 10.00
C THR A 201 22.41 -7.69 10.07
N TYR A 202 21.66 -7.89 8.98
CA TYR A 202 20.23 -7.60 8.94
C TYR A 202 19.41 -8.58 9.79
N GLN A 203 19.75 -9.87 9.80
CA GLN A 203 19.11 -10.85 10.68
C GLN A 203 19.38 -10.55 12.19
N ARG A 204 20.57 -10.10 12.56
CA ARG A 204 20.85 -9.64 13.93
C ARG A 204 20.06 -8.37 14.28
N LYS A 205 19.89 -7.42 13.34
CA LYS A 205 19.00 -6.27 13.54
C LYS A 205 17.56 -6.73 13.77
N ALA A 206 17.07 -7.69 12.98
CA ALA A 206 15.75 -8.27 13.16
C ALA A 206 15.55 -8.83 14.58
N VAL A 207 16.49 -9.64 15.09
CA VAL A 207 16.46 -10.16 16.47
C VAL A 207 16.39 -9.01 17.49
N LYS A 208 17.21 -7.98 17.32
CA LYS A 208 17.22 -6.81 18.22
C LYS A 208 15.85 -6.13 18.29
N TYR A 209 15.20 -5.93 17.17
CA TYR A 209 13.87 -5.28 17.10
C TYR A 209 12.75 -6.23 17.54
N ALA A 210 12.82 -7.51 17.20
CA ALA A 210 11.91 -8.53 17.73
C ALA A 210 11.91 -8.57 19.27
N MET A 211 13.08 -8.52 19.89
CA MET A 211 13.17 -8.44 21.35
C MET A 211 12.58 -7.14 21.93
N ARG A 212 12.70 -6.02 21.22
CA ARG A 212 12.08 -4.75 21.62
C ARG A 212 10.56 -4.79 21.52
N SER A 213 10.00 -5.50 20.55
CA SER A 213 8.55 -5.65 20.37
C SER A 213 7.90 -6.42 21.52
N LYS A 214 8.66 -7.24 22.27
CA LYS A 214 8.17 -8.17 23.30
C LYS A 214 7.17 -9.21 22.75
N ASP A 215 7.00 -9.28 21.45
CA ASP A 215 6.16 -10.29 20.78
C ASP A 215 6.92 -11.61 20.73
N ARG A 216 6.44 -12.60 21.50
CA ARG A 216 7.09 -13.92 21.61
C ARG A 216 7.19 -14.63 20.25
N SER A 217 6.15 -14.56 19.45
CA SER A 217 6.14 -15.17 18.11
C SER A 217 7.21 -14.56 17.22
N MET A 218 7.33 -13.23 17.24
CA MET A 218 8.33 -12.50 16.45
C MET A 218 9.76 -12.82 16.90
N ILE A 219 9.99 -12.94 18.22
CA ILE A 219 11.30 -13.32 18.77
C ILE A 219 11.70 -14.72 18.25
N LEU A 220 10.78 -15.69 18.33
CA LEU A 220 11.04 -17.05 17.85
C LEU A 220 11.30 -17.09 16.35
N THR A 221 10.49 -16.37 15.57
CA THR A 221 10.68 -16.26 14.10
C THR A 221 12.04 -15.65 13.76
N SER A 222 12.46 -14.59 14.47
CA SER A 222 13.74 -13.94 14.19
C SER A 222 14.95 -14.82 14.59
N TRP A 223 14.87 -15.59 15.69
CA TRP A 223 15.90 -16.57 16.03
C TRP A 223 15.97 -17.71 15.00
N HIS A 224 14.82 -18.20 14.55
CA HIS A 224 14.76 -19.23 13.52
C HIS A 224 15.43 -18.77 12.22
N ASN A 225 15.06 -17.56 11.71
CA ASN A 225 15.68 -17.02 10.50
C ASN A 225 17.19 -16.76 10.67
N LEU A 226 17.63 -16.31 11.84
CA LEU A 226 19.05 -16.12 12.09
C LEU A 226 19.80 -17.47 12.16
N SER A 227 19.18 -18.53 12.70
CA SER A 227 19.73 -19.89 12.66
C SER A 227 19.91 -20.39 11.21
N ILE A 228 18.88 -20.25 10.38
CA ILE A 228 18.95 -20.60 8.95
C ILE A 228 20.05 -19.79 8.23
N CYS A 229 20.13 -18.50 8.52
CA CYS A 229 21.15 -17.62 7.94
C CYS A 229 22.57 -18.08 8.32
N TYR A 230 22.82 -18.39 9.59
CA TYR A 230 24.12 -18.93 10.01
C TYR A 230 24.46 -20.27 9.37
N ARG A 231 23.47 -21.17 9.27
CA ARG A 231 23.64 -22.45 8.59
C ARG A 231 23.99 -22.27 7.11
N HIS A 232 23.28 -21.39 6.41
CA HIS A 232 23.53 -21.09 4.98
C HIS A 232 24.98 -20.64 4.73
N PHE A 233 25.61 -20.00 5.69
CA PHE A 233 27.02 -19.58 5.64
C PHE A 233 27.95 -20.48 6.44
N GLU A 234 27.60 -21.73 6.65
CA GLU A 234 28.41 -22.78 7.27
C GLU A 234 28.87 -22.48 8.71
N ASN A 235 28.23 -21.52 9.37
CA ASN A 235 28.49 -21.24 10.79
C ASN A 235 27.57 -22.10 11.68
N VAL A 236 27.84 -23.41 11.67
CA VAL A 236 26.95 -24.40 12.30
C VAL A 236 26.83 -24.19 13.82
N ASP A 237 27.89 -23.82 14.50
CA ASP A 237 27.86 -23.57 15.96
C ASP A 237 26.87 -22.47 16.33
N SER A 238 26.90 -21.33 15.60
CA SER A 238 25.96 -20.25 15.82
C SER A 238 24.54 -20.65 15.43
N ALA A 239 24.36 -21.43 14.35
CA ALA A 239 23.07 -21.92 13.92
C ALA A 239 22.40 -22.78 14.98
N VAL A 240 23.15 -23.76 15.57
CA VAL A 240 22.66 -24.63 16.65
C VAL A 240 22.21 -23.83 17.89
N VAL A 241 22.97 -22.82 18.29
CA VAL A 241 22.60 -21.97 19.43
C VAL A 241 21.22 -21.33 19.25
N TYR A 242 20.94 -20.80 18.06
CA TYR A 242 19.66 -20.13 17.80
C TYR A 242 18.53 -21.13 17.54
N ALA A 243 18.76 -22.25 16.86
CA ALA A 243 17.79 -23.32 16.71
C ALA A 243 17.37 -23.91 18.06
N TYR A 244 18.33 -24.11 18.97
CA TYR A 244 18.04 -24.58 20.32
C TYR A 244 17.22 -23.59 21.14
N LYS A 245 17.51 -22.29 21.04
CA LYS A 245 16.68 -21.25 21.65
C LYS A 245 15.23 -21.33 21.16
N VAL A 246 15.01 -21.52 19.86
CA VAL A 246 13.67 -21.69 19.30
C VAL A 246 12.97 -22.90 19.91
N LEU A 247 13.63 -24.07 19.92
CA LEU A 247 13.05 -25.30 20.46
C LEU A 247 12.71 -25.21 21.94
N GLN A 248 13.56 -24.58 22.75
CA GLN A 248 13.31 -24.40 24.21
C GLN A 248 12.09 -23.52 24.48
N HIS A 249 11.79 -22.57 23.62
CA HIS A 249 10.72 -21.60 23.83
C HIS A 249 9.46 -21.90 22.99
N LEU A 250 9.46 -22.93 22.13
CA LEU A 250 8.26 -23.42 21.45
C LEU A 250 7.38 -24.18 22.45
N SER A 251 6.33 -23.51 22.90
CA SER A 251 5.22 -24.18 23.52
C SER A 251 4.31 -24.77 22.49
N TYR A 252 3.43 -24.96 22.05
CA TYR A 252 2.59 -25.49 20.99
C TYR A 252 2.24 -24.42 19.94
N GLY A 253 2.27 -24.70 18.65
CA GLY A 253 1.74 -23.81 17.62
C GLY A 253 2.47 -23.90 16.27
N ASN A 254 2.03 -23.02 15.33
CA ASN A 254 2.57 -22.87 13.98
C ASN A 254 4.06 -22.51 14.01
N GLY A 255 4.84 -23.11 13.15
CA GLY A 255 6.31 -22.96 13.09
C GLY A 255 7.09 -24.10 13.77
N LYS A 256 6.40 -25.05 14.44
CA LYS A 256 7.06 -26.19 15.04
C LYS A 256 7.66 -27.15 14.01
N ALA A 257 7.00 -27.31 12.86
CA ALA A 257 7.52 -28.08 11.75
C ALA A 257 8.81 -27.46 11.19
N ASP A 258 8.83 -26.11 11.05
CA ASP A 258 10.02 -25.36 10.59
C ASP A 258 11.20 -25.49 11.56
N ALA A 259 10.92 -25.37 12.86
CA ALA A 259 11.95 -25.50 13.86
C ALA A 259 12.53 -26.92 13.92
N TYR A 260 11.69 -27.94 13.77
CA TYR A 260 12.15 -29.33 13.67
C TYR A 260 12.94 -29.58 12.39
N TYR A 261 12.48 -29.07 11.25
CA TYR A 261 13.21 -29.15 10.00
C TYR A 261 14.61 -28.52 10.15
N ASN A 262 14.68 -27.26 10.61
CA ASN A 262 15.95 -26.56 10.78
C ASN A 262 16.91 -27.33 11.71
N MET A 263 16.41 -27.93 12.78
CA MET A 263 17.24 -28.74 13.68
C MET A 263 17.67 -30.05 13.03
N GLY A 264 16.77 -30.71 12.29
CA GLY A 264 17.11 -31.93 11.55
C GLY A 264 18.20 -31.69 10.51
N ASP A 265 18.10 -30.63 9.77
CA ASP A 265 19.06 -30.21 8.75
C ASP A 265 20.44 -29.87 9.35
N LEU A 266 20.46 -29.19 10.53
CA LEU A 266 21.71 -28.95 11.27
C LEU A 266 22.37 -30.25 11.73
N TYR A 267 21.58 -31.26 12.10
CA TYR A 267 22.13 -32.57 12.46
C TYR A 267 22.62 -33.37 11.24
N VAL A 268 22.07 -33.13 10.05
CA VAL A 268 22.67 -33.67 8.79
C VAL A 268 24.05 -33.06 8.58
N ASP A 269 24.18 -31.71 8.68
CA ASP A 269 25.46 -31.01 8.56
C ASP A 269 26.50 -31.45 9.60
N LEU A 270 26.05 -31.90 10.78
CA LEU A 270 26.89 -32.46 11.82
C LEU A 270 27.16 -33.98 11.69
N GLU A 271 26.66 -34.61 10.63
CA GLU A 271 26.75 -36.08 10.38
C GLU A 271 26.12 -36.92 11.50
N GLN A 272 25.20 -36.31 12.32
CA GLN A 272 24.47 -36.97 13.38
C GLN A 272 23.13 -37.52 12.85
N TYR A 273 23.18 -38.50 11.99
CA TYR A 273 22.08 -38.98 11.16
C TYR A 273 20.86 -39.50 11.96
N ASP A 274 21.06 -40.14 13.12
CA ASP A 274 19.95 -40.62 13.95
C ASP A 274 19.13 -39.44 14.50
N SER A 275 19.82 -38.41 14.96
CA SER A 275 19.18 -37.17 15.43
C SER A 275 18.54 -36.43 14.27
N ALA A 276 19.22 -36.35 13.13
CA ALA A 276 18.70 -35.74 11.91
C ALA A 276 17.37 -36.37 11.50
N ARG A 277 17.32 -37.67 11.34
CA ARG A 277 16.12 -38.45 11.00
C ARG A 277 14.98 -38.16 11.97
N HIS A 278 15.24 -38.25 13.26
CA HIS A 278 14.23 -37.99 14.28
C HIS A 278 13.57 -36.60 14.16
N TYR A 279 14.35 -35.55 13.92
CA TYR A 279 13.81 -34.21 13.78
C TYR A 279 13.13 -33.97 12.42
N LEU A 280 13.65 -34.52 11.32
CA LEU A 280 13.05 -34.44 9.98
C LEU A 280 11.70 -35.16 9.94
N GLU A 281 11.61 -36.36 10.52
CA GLU A 281 10.35 -37.10 10.63
C GLU A 281 9.32 -36.36 11.49
N LYS A 282 9.74 -35.71 12.59
CA LYS A 282 8.85 -34.83 13.35
C LYS A 282 8.34 -33.63 12.56
N SER A 283 9.18 -33.05 11.72
CA SER A 283 8.77 -31.98 10.82
C SER A 283 7.69 -32.46 9.83
N LEU A 284 7.93 -33.61 9.17
CA LEU A 284 6.99 -34.23 8.22
C LEU A 284 5.69 -34.67 8.88
N PHE A 285 5.76 -35.19 10.11
CA PHE A 285 4.55 -35.56 10.88
C PHE A 285 3.63 -34.36 11.10
N LEU A 286 4.19 -33.17 11.33
CA LEU A 286 3.42 -31.96 11.52
C LEU A 286 2.99 -31.30 10.20
N SER A 287 3.74 -31.48 9.12
CA SER A 287 3.48 -30.85 7.83
C SER A 287 3.94 -31.78 6.68
N PRO A 288 3.14 -32.79 6.33
CA PRO A 288 3.53 -33.79 5.32
C PRO A 288 3.68 -33.23 3.90
N SER A 289 3.03 -32.12 3.59
CA SER A 289 3.08 -31.46 2.27
C SER A 289 4.34 -30.61 2.04
N ARG A 290 5.27 -30.59 2.99
CA ARG A 290 6.54 -29.86 2.81
C ARG A 290 7.53 -30.70 2.01
N SER A 291 8.02 -30.15 0.90
CA SER A 291 9.02 -30.80 0.05
C SER A 291 10.41 -30.88 0.70
N ILE A 292 10.86 -29.78 1.32
CA ILE A 292 12.25 -29.61 1.75
C ILE A 292 12.76 -30.68 2.75
N PRO A 293 12.01 -31.15 3.77
CA PRO A 293 12.48 -32.24 4.64
C PRO A 293 12.74 -33.56 3.90
N TYR A 294 12.02 -33.84 2.81
CA TYR A 294 12.29 -35.01 1.96
C TYR A 294 13.64 -34.92 1.25
N TRP A 295 14.03 -33.69 0.81
CA TRP A 295 15.34 -33.44 0.26
C TRP A 295 16.45 -33.76 1.28
N SER A 296 16.33 -33.24 2.52
CA SER A 296 17.33 -33.50 3.57
C SER A 296 17.43 -34.98 3.95
N LEU A 297 16.29 -35.71 3.96
CA LEU A 297 16.29 -37.17 4.13
C LEU A 297 16.95 -37.86 2.96
N ALA A 298 16.74 -37.42 1.73
CA ALA A 298 17.38 -38.00 0.55
C ALA A 298 18.91 -37.84 0.60
N VAL A 299 19.40 -36.65 0.93
CA VAL A 299 20.83 -36.37 1.10
C VAL A 299 21.43 -37.26 2.20
N MET A 300 20.82 -37.28 3.37
CA MET A 300 21.26 -38.14 4.51
C MET A 300 21.35 -39.63 4.11
N GLU A 301 20.32 -40.16 3.45
CA GLU A 301 20.32 -41.58 3.03
C GLU A 301 21.37 -41.85 1.96
N ALA A 302 21.65 -40.90 1.07
CA ALA A 302 22.72 -41.04 0.07
C ALA A 302 24.10 -41.08 0.75
N GLU A 303 24.34 -40.24 1.75
CA GLU A 303 25.60 -40.25 2.52
C GLU A 303 25.78 -41.54 3.32
N LEU A 304 24.70 -42.15 3.80
CA LEU A 304 24.70 -43.46 4.44
C LEU A 304 24.84 -44.63 3.43
N GLY A 305 24.88 -44.37 2.11
CA GLY A 305 24.95 -45.39 1.07
C GLY A 305 23.61 -46.10 0.77
N ASN A 306 22.51 -45.63 1.36
CA ASN A 306 21.17 -46.19 1.20
C ASN A 306 20.49 -45.64 -0.06
N PHE A 307 21.08 -45.81 -1.22
CA PHE A 307 20.64 -45.17 -2.47
C PHE A 307 19.18 -45.44 -2.84
N LYS A 308 18.61 -46.58 -2.47
CA LYS A 308 17.22 -46.91 -2.74
C LYS A 308 16.28 -45.99 -1.92
N SER A 309 16.60 -45.78 -0.67
CA SER A 309 15.84 -44.87 0.23
C SER A 309 16.01 -43.39 -0.19
N ALA A 310 17.26 -43.02 -0.54
CA ALA A 310 17.57 -41.69 -1.07
C ALA A 310 16.74 -41.37 -2.33
N TYR A 311 16.69 -42.32 -3.29
CA TYR A 311 15.87 -42.14 -4.49
C TYR A 311 14.38 -41.99 -4.17
N HIS A 312 13.84 -42.79 -3.25
CA HIS A 312 12.43 -42.68 -2.85
C HIS A 312 12.10 -41.32 -2.23
N TYR A 313 12.97 -40.81 -1.37
CA TYR A 313 12.77 -39.47 -0.79
C TYR A 313 12.92 -38.35 -1.84
N LEU A 314 13.86 -38.48 -2.78
CA LEU A 314 14.03 -37.52 -3.87
C LEU A 314 12.81 -37.49 -4.80
N ASP A 315 12.27 -38.66 -5.15
CA ASP A 315 11.05 -38.78 -5.95
C ASP A 315 9.86 -38.10 -5.25
N THR A 316 9.73 -38.35 -3.95
CA THR A 316 8.69 -37.68 -3.14
C THR A 316 8.90 -36.17 -3.09
N PHE A 317 10.12 -35.67 -2.97
CA PHE A 317 10.47 -34.27 -3.02
C PHE A 317 9.99 -33.62 -4.33
N VAL A 318 10.31 -34.24 -5.47
CA VAL A 318 9.91 -33.78 -6.82
C VAL A 318 8.39 -33.79 -6.97
N MET A 319 7.69 -34.83 -6.49
CA MET A 319 6.23 -34.91 -6.55
C MET A 319 5.52 -33.83 -5.70
N VAL A 320 6.13 -33.42 -4.58
CA VAL A 320 5.57 -32.40 -3.67
C VAL A 320 5.95 -31.00 -4.14
N GLN A 321 7.07 -30.85 -4.83
CA GLN A 321 7.54 -29.59 -5.36
C GLN A 321 7.14 -29.45 -6.82
N ASP A 322 6.03 -28.74 -7.11
CA ASP A 322 5.69 -28.37 -8.47
C ASP A 322 6.79 -27.48 -9.05
N SER A 323 7.39 -27.95 -10.18
CA SER A 323 8.45 -27.23 -10.86
C SER A 323 7.86 -26.06 -11.67
N LEU A 324 7.65 -24.90 -11.03
CA LEU A 324 7.51 -23.65 -11.76
C LEU A 324 8.82 -23.34 -12.49
N ASP A 325 8.75 -23.20 -13.81
CA ASP A 325 9.88 -22.71 -14.60
C ASP A 325 10.13 -21.22 -14.26
N ASN A 326 10.96 -21.01 -13.25
CA ASN A 326 11.31 -19.67 -12.75
C ASN A 326 11.87 -18.74 -13.84
N SER A 327 12.34 -19.27 -14.97
CA SER A 327 12.90 -18.46 -16.06
C SER A 327 11.81 -17.73 -16.85
N GLU A 328 10.70 -18.40 -17.12
CA GLU A 328 9.54 -17.79 -17.77
C GLU A 328 8.87 -16.75 -16.88
N LEU A 329 8.66 -17.11 -15.61
CA LEU A 329 8.13 -16.21 -14.58
C LEU A 329 9.00 -14.95 -14.43
N LEU A 330 10.33 -15.07 -14.40
CA LEU A 330 11.25 -13.94 -14.33
C LEU A 330 11.04 -12.97 -15.50
N THR A 331 10.94 -13.47 -16.73
CA THR A 331 10.74 -12.65 -17.94
C THR A 331 9.41 -11.92 -17.89
N GLU A 332 8.33 -12.58 -17.49
CA GLU A 332 7.00 -11.99 -17.37
C GLU A 332 6.93 -10.92 -16.28
N VAL A 333 7.54 -11.18 -15.10
CA VAL A 333 7.60 -10.22 -14.00
C VAL A 333 8.44 -9.01 -14.38
N GLN A 334 9.57 -9.18 -15.09
CA GLN A 334 10.35 -8.05 -15.60
C GLN A 334 9.54 -7.18 -16.56
N HIS A 335 8.78 -7.79 -17.47
CA HIS A 335 7.89 -7.06 -18.39
C HIS A 335 6.80 -6.30 -17.63
N LEU A 336 6.17 -6.93 -16.63
CA LEU A 336 5.14 -6.30 -15.80
C LEU A 336 5.68 -5.09 -15.02
N VAL A 337 6.87 -5.24 -14.41
CA VAL A 337 7.55 -4.15 -13.70
C VAL A 337 7.86 -2.98 -14.62
N TYR A 338 8.37 -3.25 -15.83
CA TYR A 338 8.68 -2.24 -16.83
C TYR A 338 7.41 -1.49 -17.29
N LYS A 339 6.33 -2.22 -17.57
CA LYS A 339 5.03 -1.67 -17.94
C LYS A 339 4.49 -0.74 -16.86
N HIS A 340 4.46 -1.20 -15.60
CA HIS A 340 4.00 -0.40 -14.47
C HIS A 340 4.81 0.89 -14.27
N GLN A 341 6.15 0.81 -14.34
CA GLN A 341 7.01 2.01 -14.25
C GLN A 341 6.75 3.01 -15.37
N THR A 342 6.46 2.51 -16.59
CA THR A 342 6.15 3.36 -17.73
C THR A 342 4.80 4.06 -17.53
N GLU A 343 3.79 3.34 -17.05
CA GLU A 343 2.47 3.90 -16.73
C GLU A 343 2.56 4.99 -15.65
N LEU A 344 3.33 4.74 -14.57
CA LEU A 344 3.56 5.74 -13.51
C LEU A 344 4.23 7.01 -14.04
N ARG A 345 5.25 6.89 -14.93
CA ARG A 345 5.89 8.04 -15.56
C ARG A 345 4.90 8.85 -16.39
N VAL A 346 4.09 8.18 -17.20
CA VAL A 346 3.06 8.85 -18.03
C VAL A 346 2.06 9.60 -17.15
N LYS A 347 1.59 8.98 -16.04
CA LYS A 347 0.69 9.65 -15.10
C LYS A 347 1.34 10.86 -14.43
N ASP A 348 2.59 10.75 -13.99
CA ASP A 348 3.33 11.86 -13.38
C ASP A 348 3.50 13.04 -14.36
N GLU A 349 3.78 12.74 -15.64
CA GLU A 349 3.81 13.76 -16.69
C GLU A 349 2.45 14.40 -16.93
N GLN A 350 1.35 13.62 -16.91
CA GLN A 350 -0.01 14.15 -17.02
C GLN A 350 -0.39 15.05 -15.85
N ILE A 351 0.00 14.67 -14.61
CA ILE A 351 -0.24 15.48 -13.42
C ILE A 351 0.54 16.80 -13.51
N LYS A 352 1.81 16.75 -13.94
CA LYS A 352 2.64 17.96 -14.15
C LYS A 352 2.01 18.86 -15.21
N SER A 353 1.57 18.30 -16.33
CA SER A 353 0.90 19.02 -17.40
C SER A 353 -0.40 19.69 -16.92
N LYS A 354 -1.26 18.95 -16.22
CA LYS A 354 -2.50 19.49 -15.63
C LYS A 354 -2.22 20.61 -14.61
N ARG A 355 -1.12 20.52 -13.86
CA ARG A 355 -0.69 21.56 -12.93
C ARG A 355 -0.26 22.82 -13.66
N ILE A 356 0.52 22.68 -14.74
CA ILE A 356 0.94 23.81 -15.59
C ILE A 356 -0.27 24.49 -16.22
N ILE A 357 -1.22 23.73 -16.76
CA ILE A 357 -2.45 24.28 -17.35
C ILE A 357 -3.25 25.05 -16.31
N ARG A 358 -3.42 24.53 -15.10
CA ARG A 358 -4.10 25.25 -14.00
C ARG A 358 -3.41 26.56 -13.66
N TRP A 359 -2.08 26.59 -13.63
CA TRP A 359 -1.30 27.82 -13.40
C TRP A 359 -1.49 28.84 -14.53
N ILE A 360 -1.49 28.40 -15.80
CA ILE A 360 -1.74 29.29 -16.96
C ILE A 360 -3.14 29.89 -16.88
N VAL A 361 -4.16 29.08 -16.58
CA VAL A 361 -5.54 29.58 -16.40
C VAL A 361 -5.63 30.58 -15.26
N PHE A 362 -5.00 30.29 -14.12
CA PHE A 362 -4.98 31.21 -12.95
C PHE A 362 -4.33 32.55 -13.29
N VAL A 363 -3.17 32.54 -13.96
CA VAL A 363 -2.46 33.75 -14.40
C VAL A 363 -3.29 34.53 -15.41
N SER A 364 -3.94 33.86 -16.39
CA SER A 364 -4.81 34.53 -17.36
C SER A 364 -6.00 35.23 -16.73
N ILE A 365 -6.62 34.62 -15.70
CA ILE A 365 -7.71 35.25 -14.93
C ILE A 365 -7.20 36.52 -14.22
N ILE A 366 -6.01 36.49 -13.61
CA ILE A 366 -5.43 37.66 -12.97
C ILE A 366 -5.17 38.79 -14.01
N ILE A 367 -4.63 38.45 -15.18
CA ILE A 367 -4.39 39.42 -16.26
C ILE A 367 -5.72 40.04 -16.70
N CYS A 368 -6.74 39.25 -16.95
CA CYS A 368 -8.08 39.75 -17.33
C CYS A 368 -8.66 40.68 -16.26
N PHE A 369 -8.47 40.35 -14.96
CA PHE A 369 -8.92 41.18 -13.86
C PHE A 369 -8.17 42.53 -13.81
N VAL A 370 -6.85 42.51 -13.99
CA VAL A 370 -6.02 43.75 -14.06
C VAL A 370 -6.43 44.61 -15.25
N VAL A 371 -6.62 44.03 -16.43
CA VAL A 371 -7.11 44.75 -17.62
C VAL A 371 -8.48 45.37 -17.35
N ALA A 372 -9.41 44.64 -16.75
CA ALA A 372 -10.71 45.18 -16.35
C ALA A 372 -10.62 46.37 -15.41
N LEU A 373 -9.72 46.31 -14.42
CA LEU A 373 -9.50 47.45 -13.49
C LEU A 373 -8.90 48.66 -14.22
N ILE A 374 -7.95 48.44 -15.13
CA ILE A 374 -7.36 49.52 -15.92
C ILE A 374 -8.43 50.15 -16.82
N TYR A 375 -9.27 49.33 -17.48
CA TYR A 375 -10.37 49.81 -18.29
C TYR A 375 -11.41 50.60 -17.49
N GLN A 376 -11.75 50.15 -16.31
CA GLN A 376 -12.68 50.82 -15.41
C GLN A 376 -12.11 52.19 -14.95
N ARG A 377 -10.80 52.23 -14.61
CA ARG A 377 -10.11 53.51 -14.30
C ARG A 377 -10.14 54.44 -15.49
N TRP A 378 -9.90 53.96 -16.69
CA TRP A 378 -9.94 54.78 -17.92
C TRP A 378 -11.35 55.33 -18.17
N ILE A 379 -12.41 54.52 -18.05
CA ILE A 379 -13.79 54.96 -18.16
C ILE A 379 -14.10 56.03 -17.09
N ASN A 380 -13.73 55.80 -15.84
CA ASN A 380 -13.98 56.78 -14.76
C ASN A 380 -13.23 58.12 -15.04
N LYS A 381 -11.99 58.05 -15.56
CA LYS A 381 -11.24 59.25 -15.96
C LYS A 381 -11.93 59.99 -17.10
N LYS A 382 -12.42 59.30 -18.10
CA LYS A 382 -13.18 59.85 -19.24
C LYS A 382 -14.48 60.50 -18.77
N ASN A 383 -15.23 59.82 -17.91
CA ASN A 383 -16.48 60.33 -17.34
C ASN A 383 -16.25 61.60 -16.49
N ASN A 384 -15.20 61.62 -15.70
CA ASN A 384 -14.84 62.80 -14.90
C ASN A 384 -14.44 63.99 -15.79
N GLN A 385 -13.69 63.76 -16.90
CA GLN A 385 -13.37 64.80 -17.85
C GLN A 385 -14.62 65.34 -18.55
N GLN A 386 -15.59 64.49 -18.94
CA GLN A 386 -16.84 64.91 -19.50
C GLN A 386 -17.70 65.70 -18.52
N ALA A 387 -17.71 65.31 -17.24
CA ALA A 387 -18.41 66.03 -16.17
C ALA A 387 -17.81 67.43 -15.96
N LEU A 388 -16.48 67.54 -15.89
CA LEU A 388 -15.76 68.82 -15.82
C LEU A 388 -16.07 69.73 -17.06
N TYR A 389 -16.06 69.13 -18.23
CA TYR A 389 -16.40 69.87 -19.47
C TYR A 389 -17.86 70.39 -19.42
N ARG A 390 -18.82 69.58 -18.99
CA ARG A 390 -20.21 69.99 -18.84
C ARG A 390 -20.35 71.10 -17.80
N GLN A 391 -19.64 71.03 -16.70
CA GLN A 391 -19.63 72.02 -15.64
C GLN A 391 -19.04 73.37 -16.11
N SER A 392 -17.97 73.29 -16.94
CA SER A 392 -17.38 74.51 -17.55
C SER A 392 -18.32 75.17 -18.59
N LEU A 393 -19.06 74.35 -19.36
CA LEU A 393 -20.09 74.85 -20.27
C LEU A 393 -21.26 75.52 -19.53
N GLN A 394 -21.75 74.91 -18.47
CA GLN A 394 -22.79 75.52 -17.62
C GLN A 394 -22.34 76.87 -17.04
N TYR A 395 -21.12 76.88 -16.47
CA TYR A 395 -20.57 78.14 -15.97
C TYR A 395 -20.41 79.23 -17.02
N ALA A 396 -20.03 78.86 -18.26
CA ALA A 396 -19.92 79.79 -19.37
C ALA A 396 -21.33 80.33 -19.77
N HIS A 397 -22.37 79.50 -19.80
CA HIS A 397 -23.77 79.93 -20.06
C HIS A 397 -24.28 80.87 -18.96
N GLU A 398 -24.13 80.49 -17.67
CA GLU A 398 -24.51 81.33 -16.57
C GLU A 398 -23.84 82.72 -16.60
N LYS A 399 -22.54 82.75 -17.00
CA LYS A 399 -21.81 84.00 -17.17
C LYS A 399 -22.33 84.82 -18.35
N GLN A 400 -22.70 84.16 -19.42
CA GLN A 400 -23.32 84.83 -20.58
C GLN A 400 -24.67 85.38 -20.25
N ASP A 401 -25.53 84.65 -19.55
CA ASP A 401 -26.83 85.08 -19.12
C ASP A 401 -26.73 86.30 -18.13
N MET A 402 -25.81 86.31 -17.19
CA MET A 402 -25.52 87.44 -16.31
C MET A 402 -25.00 88.66 -17.06
N MET A 403 -24.19 88.45 -18.13
CA MET A 403 -23.74 89.57 -18.95
C MET A 403 -24.95 90.19 -19.74
N GLN A 404 -25.83 89.30 -20.25
CA GLN A 404 -27.02 89.72 -20.98
C GLN A 404 -28.01 90.51 -20.12
N GLN A 405 -28.23 90.01 -18.90
CA GLN A 405 -29.02 90.76 -17.89
C GLN A 405 -28.38 92.10 -17.57
N ARG A 406 -27.06 92.21 -17.38
CA ARG A 406 -26.40 93.52 -17.15
C ARG A 406 -26.51 94.44 -18.35
N ILE A 407 -26.48 93.93 -19.58
CA ILE A 407 -26.74 94.78 -20.79
C ILE A 407 -28.18 95.30 -20.78
N GLU A 408 -29.14 94.43 -20.55
CA GLU A 408 -30.56 94.82 -20.46
C GLU A 408 -30.81 95.82 -19.34
N GLU A 409 -30.24 95.64 -18.11
CA GLU A 409 -30.32 96.61 -17.04
C GLU A 409 -29.68 97.93 -17.42
N ASN A 410 -28.56 97.96 -18.17
CA ASN A 410 -27.91 99.18 -18.63
C ASN A 410 -28.70 99.88 -19.74
N GLU A 411 -29.41 99.14 -20.61
CA GLU A 411 -30.25 99.71 -21.64
C GLU A 411 -31.52 100.31 -21.05
N ILE A 412 -32.13 99.63 -20.04
CA ILE A 412 -33.27 100.15 -19.32
C ILE A 412 -32.86 101.42 -18.54
N GLY A 413 -31.69 101.44 -17.91
CA GLY A 413 -31.18 102.64 -17.20
C GLY A 413 -30.89 103.82 -18.13
N ARG A 414 -30.57 103.59 -19.41
CA ARG A 414 -30.38 104.68 -20.44
C ARG A 414 -31.72 105.19 -21.05
N ALA A 415 -32.79 104.43 -20.97
CA ALA A 415 -34.13 104.87 -21.45
C ALA A 415 -34.89 105.72 -20.46
N HIS A 416 -34.36 105.91 -19.24
CA HIS A 416 -34.94 106.67 -18.17
C HIS A 416 -34.12 107.96 -17.87
N VAL A 417 -33.18 108.39 -18.66
CA VAL A 417 -32.55 109.71 -18.62
C VAL A 417 -32.91 110.40 -19.95
#